data_c5d212a5abfd0c0cf7160b0147880975
#
_entry.id   c5d212a5abfd0c0cf7160b0147880975
#
_cell.length_a   1.000
_cell.length_b   1.000
_cell.length_c   1.000
_cell.angle_alpha   90.00
_cell.angle_beta   90.00
_cell.angle_gamma   90.00
#
_symmetry.space_group_name_H-M   'P 1'
#
loop_
_entity.id
_entity.type
_entity.pdbx_description
1 polymer ?
#
loop_
_entity_poly.entity_id
_entity_poly.type
_entity_poly.pdbx_seq_one_letter_code
_entity_poly.pdbx_strand_id
1 'polypeptide(L)'
;GMAQAEDVIGFMKDYFYRREANDLLGMLATWQSADISVNDRFNGDFEKALRSITARAIILPGKTDLYFRVADNEYEVSHMPNAELRIIDSKLGHVAGSGMDPYGKAEIAKAIVDLLKN
;
A
#
# COMPACT_ATOMS: atom_id res chain seq x y z
N GLY A 1 13.77 -6.83 19.08
CA GLY A 1 13.21 -5.59 18.52
C GLY A 1 14.22 -4.45 18.65
N MET A 2 14.10 -3.43 17.80
CA MET A 2 14.93 -2.25 17.87
C MET A 2 14.54 -1.46 19.12
N ALA A 3 15.40 -1.41 20.12
CA ALA A 3 15.11 -0.82 21.42
C ALA A 3 15.67 0.62 21.58
N GLN A 4 16.65 0.98 20.74
CA GLN A 4 17.33 2.27 20.78
C GLN A 4 17.31 2.94 19.41
N ALA A 5 17.49 4.26 19.39
CA ALA A 5 17.54 5.03 18.13
C ALA A 5 18.72 4.59 17.23
N GLU A 6 19.83 4.20 17.82
CA GLU A 6 21.02 3.69 17.13
C GLU A 6 20.73 2.40 16.35
N ASP A 7 19.87 1.51 16.88
CA ASP A 7 19.47 0.28 16.20
C ASP A 7 18.68 0.61 14.93
N VAL A 8 17.80 1.61 15.00
CA VAL A 8 17.00 2.08 13.85
C VAL A 8 17.91 2.71 12.80
N ILE A 9 18.84 3.57 13.22
CA ILE A 9 19.82 4.20 12.31
C ILE A 9 20.69 3.14 11.64
N GLY A 10 21.18 2.16 12.40
CA GLY A 10 21.98 1.05 11.88
C GLY A 10 21.20 0.26 10.81
N PHE A 11 19.96 -0.14 11.12
CA PHE A 11 19.08 -0.83 10.18
C PHE A 11 18.85 -0.02 8.89
N MET A 12 18.55 1.27 9.01
CA MET A 12 18.32 2.13 7.85
C MET A 12 19.56 2.31 6.99
N LYS A 13 20.73 2.47 7.61
CA LYS A 13 22.00 2.51 6.89
C LYS A 13 22.23 1.22 6.09
N ASP A 14 22.14 0.05 6.72
CA ASP A 14 22.31 -1.24 6.05
C ASP A 14 21.30 -1.46 4.93
N TYR A 15 20.08 -1.00 5.12
CA TYR A 15 19.03 -1.09 4.11
C TYR A 15 19.33 -0.23 2.88
N PHE A 16 19.80 1.02 3.07
CA PHE A 16 20.03 1.95 1.96
C PHE A 16 21.42 1.79 1.31
N TYR A 17 22.47 1.41 2.04
CA TYR A 17 23.80 1.21 1.45
C TYR A 17 23.86 0.09 0.39
N ARG A 18 22.88 -0.76 0.35
CA ARG A 18 22.77 -1.83 -0.67
C ARG A 18 22.06 -1.37 -1.96
N ARG A 19 21.66 -0.12 -2.03
CA ARG A 19 20.88 0.44 -3.14
C ARG A 19 21.64 1.58 -3.81
N GLU A 20 21.52 1.63 -5.11
CA GLU A 20 22.07 2.72 -5.88
C GLU A 20 21.14 3.94 -5.81
N ALA A 21 21.68 5.14 -5.51
CA ALA A 21 20.88 6.34 -5.25
C ALA A 21 20.07 6.78 -6.48
N ASN A 22 20.63 6.65 -7.68
CA ASN A 22 19.93 7.02 -8.91
C ASN A 22 18.75 6.07 -9.20
N ASP A 23 18.89 4.79 -8.86
CA ASP A 23 17.77 3.82 -8.97
C ASP A 23 16.63 4.20 -8.02
N LEU A 24 16.95 4.60 -6.78
CA LEU A 24 15.95 5.08 -5.82
C LEU A 24 15.26 6.36 -6.32
N LEU A 25 16.00 7.29 -6.90
CA LEU A 25 15.43 8.50 -7.48
C LEU A 25 14.52 8.19 -8.69
N GLY A 26 14.93 7.25 -9.55
CA GLY A 26 14.11 6.80 -10.66
C GLY A 26 12.81 6.13 -10.22
N MET A 27 12.90 5.27 -9.19
CA MET A 27 11.71 4.64 -8.59
C MET A 27 10.77 5.68 -7.96
N LEU A 28 11.32 6.66 -7.23
CA LEU A 28 10.54 7.74 -6.62
C LEU A 28 9.86 8.60 -7.68
N ALA A 29 10.55 8.99 -8.74
CA ALA A 29 9.98 9.75 -9.84
C ALA A 29 8.82 8.99 -10.52
N THR A 30 8.99 7.69 -10.74
CA THR A 30 7.93 6.82 -11.28
C THR A 30 6.72 6.78 -10.36
N TRP A 31 6.94 6.60 -9.06
CA TRP A 31 5.87 6.57 -8.08
C TRP A 31 5.11 7.91 -8.02
N GLN A 32 5.82 9.04 -7.98
CA GLN A 32 5.21 10.37 -7.91
C GLN A 32 4.43 10.74 -9.17
N SER A 33 4.82 10.21 -10.33
CA SER A 33 4.13 10.44 -11.60
C SER A 33 3.05 9.41 -11.93
N ALA A 34 2.93 8.35 -11.13
CA ALA A 34 1.94 7.30 -11.36
C ALA A 34 0.52 7.82 -11.11
N ASP A 35 -0.27 7.88 -12.17
CA ASP A 35 -1.69 8.23 -12.12
C ASP A 35 -2.45 7.36 -13.14
N ILE A 36 -3.36 6.55 -12.65
CA ILE A 36 -4.16 5.63 -13.47
C ILE A 36 -5.11 6.34 -14.42
N SER A 37 -5.35 7.62 -14.23
CA SER A 37 -6.29 8.43 -15.03
C SER A 37 -5.61 9.17 -16.17
N VAL A 38 -4.28 9.35 -16.15
CA VAL A 38 -3.52 10.08 -17.17
C VAL A 38 -3.27 9.21 -18.38
N ASN A 39 -4.30 9.02 -19.20
CA ASN A 39 -4.27 8.29 -20.46
C ASN A 39 -5.50 8.67 -21.31
N ASP A 40 -5.53 8.23 -22.58
CA ASP A 40 -6.59 8.56 -23.53
C ASP A 40 -8.00 8.07 -23.11
N ARG A 41 -8.08 7.03 -22.29
CA ARG A 41 -9.36 6.46 -21.84
C ARG A 41 -10.03 7.31 -20.76
N PHE A 42 -9.27 7.87 -19.87
CA PHE A 42 -9.79 8.56 -18.69
C PHE A 42 -9.58 10.06 -18.72
N ASN A 43 -8.59 10.54 -19.51
CA ASN A 43 -8.31 11.97 -19.71
C ASN A 43 -8.17 12.76 -18.39
N GLY A 44 -7.49 12.17 -17.39
CA GLY A 44 -7.26 12.77 -16.08
C GLY A 44 -8.43 12.62 -15.08
N ASP A 45 -9.51 11.93 -15.43
CA ASP A 45 -10.63 11.66 -14.52
C ASP A 45 -10.33 10.43 -13.64
N PHE A 46 -9.77 10.71 -12.46
CA PHE A 46 -9.32 9.68 -11.51
C PHE A 46 -10.49 8.83 -11.00
N GLU A 47 -11.62 9.44 -10.65
CA GLU A 47 -12.79 8.70 -10.18
C GLU A 47 -13.36 7.79 -11.27
N LYS A 48 -13.39 8.24 -12.52
CA LYS A 48 -13.78 7.40 -13.65
C LYS A 48 -12.85 6.21 -13.83
N ALA A 49 -11.54 6.40 -13.63
CA ALA A 49 -10.58 5.32 -13.65
C ALA A 49 -10.86 4.30 -12.55
N LEU A 50 -11.07 4.73 -11.31
CA LEU A 50 -11.44 3.87 -10.19
C LEU A 50 -12.77 3.12 -10.44
N ARG A 51 -13.78 3.81 -10.92
CA ARG A 51 -15.09 3.18 -11.28
C ARG A 51 -14.97 2.12 -12.37
N SER A 52 -13.94 2.17 -13.18
CA SER A 52 -13.70 1.17 -14.23
C SER A 52 -13.11 -0.15 -13.72
N ILE A 53 -12.64 -0.19 -12.47
CA ILE A 53 -12.11 -1.39 -11.83
C ILE A 53 -13.28 -2.25 -11.35
N THR A 54 -13.69 -3.19 -12.18
CA THR A 54 -14.84 -4.07 -11.89
C THR A 54 -14.44 -5.37 -11.20
N ALA A 55 -13.16 -5.66 -11.12
CA ALA A 55 -12.66 -6.82 -10.40
C ALA A 55 -13.03 -6.72 -8.91
N ARG A 56 -13.33 -7.86 -8.29
CA ARG A 56 -13.46 -7.92 -6.83
C ARG A 56 -12.10 -7.63 -6.20
N ALA A 57 -12.08 -6.71 -5.24
CA ALA A 57 -10.85 -6.27 -4.57
C ALA A 57 -11.05 -6.18 -3.06
N ILE A 58 -10.00 -6.51 -2.31
CA ILE A 58 -9.92 -6.25 -0.87
C ILE A 58 -8.67 -5.39 -0.65
N ILE A 59 -8.87 -4.18 -0.18
CA ILE A 59 -7.83 -3.19 0.08
C ILE A 59 -7.48 -3.24 1.57
N LEU A 60 -6.20 -3.45 1.90
CA LEU A 60 -5.75 -3.70 3.27
C LEU A 60 -4.68 -2.68 3.72
N PRO A 61 -5.04 -1.41 3.94
CA PRO A 61 -4.08 -0.44 4.47
C PRO A 61 -3.70 -0.76 5.93
N GLY A 62 -2.45 -0.49 6.29
CA GLY A 62 -2.04 -0.45 7.69
C GLY A 62 -2.62 0.78 8.40
N LYS A 63 -3.21 0.61 9.58
CA LYS A 63 -3.86 1.69 10.34
C LYS A 63 -2.97 2.91 10.59
N THR A 64 -1.66 2.68 10.75
CA THR A 64 -0.67 3.72 11.04
C THR A 64 0.26 3.98 9.87
N ASP A 65 -0.11 3.55 8.66
CA ASP A 65 0.66 3.81 7.44
C ASP A 65 0.60 5.30 7.09
N LEU A 66 1.78 5.92 6.88
CA LEU A 66 1.91 7.31 6.47
C LEU A 66 2.17 7.47 4.98
N TYR A 67 2.46 6.38 4.26
CA TYR A 67 2.61 6.36 2.80
C TYR A 67 1.27 6.13 2.11
N PHE A 68 0.57 5.06 2.48
CA PHE A 68 -0.74 4.70 1.96
C PHE A 68 -1.76 4.83 3.09
N ARG A 69 -2.18 6.06 3.36
CA ARG A 69 -3.04 6.38 4.48
C ARG A 69 -4.42 5.74 4.32
N VAL A 70 -5.01 5.37 5.43
CA VAL A 70 -6.37 4.81 5.46
C VAL A 70 -7.37 5.72 4.73
N ALA A 71 -7.31 7.04 4.96
CA ALA A 71 -8.23 7.99 4.34
C ALA A 71 -8.14 8.02 2.80
N ASP A 72 -6.94 7.85 2.25
CA ASP A 72 -6.76 7.80 0.80
C ASP A 72 -7.37 6.51 0.23
N ASN A 73 -7.18 5.38 0.91
CA ASN A 73 -7.78 4.11 0.53
C ASN A 73 -9.32 4.09 0.71
N GLU A 74 -9.85 4.76 1.72
CA GLU A 74 -11.29 4.96 1.89
C GLU A 74 -11.89 5.70 0.69
N TYR A 75 -11.22 6.78 0.26
CA TYR A 75 -11.64 7.52 -0.93
C TYR A 75 -11.61 6.63 -2.19
N GLU A 76 -10.52 5.90 -2.43
CA GLU A 76 -10.37 5.01 -3.58
C GLU A 76 -11.48 3.93 -3.60
N VAL A 77 -11.66 3.23 -2.47
CA VAL A 77 -12.68 2.17 -2.34
C VAL A 77 -14.10 2.71 -2.52
N SER A 78 -14.38 3.95 -2.10
CA SER A 78 -15.68 4.56 -2.29
C SER A 78 -16.09 4.73 -3.77
N HIS A 79 -15.10 4.73 -4.68
CA HIS A 79 -15.31 4.84 -6.12
C HIS A 79 -15.18 3.51 -6.88
N MET A 80 -14.74 2.44 -6.21
CA MET A 80 -14.59 1.12 -6.82
C MET A 80 -15.83 0.24 -6.56
N PRO A 81 -16.56 -0.23 -7.60
CA PRO A 81 -17.87 -0.86 -7.43
C PRO A 81 -17.85 -2.20 -6.67
N ASN A 82 -16.73 -2.91 -6.69
CA ASN A 82 -16.58 -4.25 -6.10
C ASN A 82 -15.41 -4.33 -5.11
N ALA A 83 -15.07 -3.21 -4.45
CA ALA A 83 -13.99 -3.17 -3.47
C ALA A 83 -14.50 -3.17 -2.03
N GLU A 84 -13.75 -3.79 -1.15
CA GLU A 84 -13.93 -3.82 0.29
C GLU A 84 -12.68 -3.29 0.97
N LEU A 85 -12.84 -2.42 1.97
CA LEU A 85 -11.74 -1.94 2.80
C LEU A 85 -11.65 -2.78 4.08
N ARG A 86 -10.46 -3.30 4.38
CA ARG A 86 -10.14 -3.98 5.64
C ARG A 86 -8.86 -3.41 6.22
N ILE A 87 -8.98 -2.61 7.27
CA ILE A 87 -7.83 -1.96 7.91
C ILE A 87 -7.07 -2.97 8.77
N ILE A 88 -5.76 -3.10 8.53
CA ILE A 88 -4.87 -3.90 9.40
C ILE A 88 -4.55 -3.06 10.65
N ASP A 89 -5.07 -3.47 11.81
CA ASP A 89 -4.85 -2.78 13.10
C ASP A 89 -3.45 -3.09 13.65
N SER A 90 -2.43 -2.57 12.97
CA SER A 90 -1.02 -2.74 13.32
C SER A 90 -0.39 -1.39 13.65
N LYS A 91 0.61 -1.42 14.55
CA LYS A 91 1.45 -0.27 14.88
C LYS A 91 2.69 -0.16 13.98
N LEU A 92 2.88 -1.11 13.06
CA LEU A 92 4.08 -1.18 12.20
C LEU A 92 3.97 -0.34 10.92
N GLY A 93 2.94 0.48 10.78
CA GLY A 93 2.78 1.40 9.65
C GLY A 93 2.87 0.69 8.30
N HIS A 94 3.71 1.21 7.42
CA HIS A 94 3.89 0.70 6.06
C HIS A 94 4.35 -0.77 5.98
N VAL A 95 5.03 -1.27 7.01
CA VAL A 95 5.52 -2.66 7.02
C VAL A 95 4.51 -3.66 7.59
N ALA A 96 3.32 -3.23 7.98
CA ALA A 96 2.27 -4.11 8.49
C ALA A 96 1.92 -5.25 7.53
N GLY A 97 1.97 -4.98 6.22
CA GLY A 97 1.69 -5.94 5.15
C GLY A 97 2.90 -6.76 4.68
N SER A 98 4.10 -6.53 5.22
CA SER A 98 5.34 -7.16 4.73
C SER A 98 5.58 -8.60 5.20
N GLY A 99 4.72 -9.13 6.09
CA GLY A 99 4.91 -10.42 6.74
C GLY A 99 5.77 -10.37 8.01
N MET A 100 6.33 -9.21 8.36
CA MET A 100 7.04 -8.99 9.64
C MET A 100 6.09 -8.88 10.83
N ASP A 101 4.84 -8.51 10.58
CA ASP A 101 3.77 -8.46 11.55
C ASP A 101 2.93 -9.75 11.48
N PRO A 102 2.98 -10.62 12.49
CA PRO A 102 2.17 -11.84 12.49
C PRO A 102 0.66 -11.58 12.37
N TYR A 103 0.17 -10.50 12.97
CA TYR A 103 -1.23 -10.08 12.86
C TYR A 103 -1.57 -9.65 11.43
N GLY A 104 -0.80 -8.75 10.83
CA GLY A 104 -0.99 -8.32 9.45
C GLY A 104 -0.92 -9.49 8.46
N LYS A 105 0.03 -10.42 8.67
CA LYS A 105 0.14 -11.65 7.87
C LYS A 105 -1.13 -12.50 7.94
N ALA A 106 -1.72 -12.65 9.14
CA ALA A 106 -2.95 -13.43 9.32
C ALA A 106 -4.16 -12.76 8.63
N GLU A 107 -4.29 -11.43 8.74
CA GLU A 107 -5.37 -10.68 8.08
C GLU A 107 -5.25 -10.75 6.55
N ILE A 108 -4.04 -10.64 6.00
CA ILE A 108 -3.81 -10.81 4.56
C ILE A 108 -4.16 -12.23 4.10
N ALA A 109 -3.72 -13.26 4.83
CA ALA A 109 -4.04 -14.64 4.49
C ALA A 109 -5.55 -14.89 4.48
N LYS A 110 -6.27 -14.35 5.47
CA LYS A 110 -7.73 -14.40 5.54
C LYS A 110 -8.37 -13.69 4.33
N ALA A 111 -7.91 -12.49 4.00
CA ALA A 111 -8.42 -11.74 2.86
C ALA A 111 -8.22 -12.49 1.53
N ILE A 112 -7.06 -13.13 1.33
CA ILE A 112 -6.80 -13.96 0.15
C ILE A 112 -7.79 -15.13 0.07
N VAL A 113 -7.99 -15.84 1.18
CA VAL A 113 -8.96 -16.95 1.23
C VAL A 113 -10.38 -16.45 0.91
N ASP A 114 -10.78 -15.32 1.46
CA ASP A 114 -12.10 -14.73 1.24
C ASP A 114 -12.27 -14.26 -0.22
N LEU A 115 -11.21 -13.69 -0.81
CA LEU A 115 -11.23 -13.23 -2.20
C LEU A 115 -11.36 -14.39 -3.20
N LEU A 116 -10.76 -15.55 -2.87
CA LEU A 116 -10.79 -16.74 -3.73
C LEU A 116 -12.03 -17.61 -3.53
N LYS A 117 -12.86 -17.35 -2.53
CA LYS A 117 -14.16 -18.00 -2.40
C LYS A 117 -15.13 -17.35 -3.37
N ASN A 118 -15.72 -18.15 -4.26
CA ASN A 118 -16.79 -17.75 -5.17
C ASN A 118 -18.09 -17.47 -4.42
#